data_199cc446ce010b4e7f7bdd0dbb67e000
#
_entry.id   199cc446ce010b4e7f7bdd0dbb67e000
#
_cell.length_a   1.000
_cell.length_b   1.000
_cell.length_c   1.000
_cell.angle_alpha   90.00
_cell.angle_beta   90.00
_cell.angle_gamma   90.00
#
_symmetry.space_group_name_H-M   'P 1'
#
loop_
_entity.id
_entity.type
_entity.pdbx_description
1 polymer ?
#
loop_
_entity_poly.entity_id
_entity_poly.type
_entity_poly.pdbx_seq_one_letter_code
_entity_poly.pdbx_strand_id
1 'polypeptide(L)'
;MLDNEKQLEQDIESFLISPAGGWQKATDAGYRATAELALDLGTLVRFVKATQPIQWQRFEKQCNSDPEVKFYRAFENAVENDGLISVLRHGFKHRGIEFRVCYFKPESTLNDAAVKHYSQNICQCIRQWHYSGQNNNSVDMMLA
;
A
#
# COMPACT_ATOMS: atom_id res chain seq x y z
N MET A 1 -23.41 0.51 -24.77
CA MET A 1 -22.71 -0.46 -23.92
C MET A 1 -21.51 0.15 -23.21
N LEU A 2 -20.56 0.73 -23.95
CA LEU A 2 -19.39 1.38 -23.36
C LEU A 2 -19.74 2.53 -22.38
N ASP A 3 -20.81 3.26 -22.65
CA ASP A 3 -21.21 4.37 -21.79
C ASP A 3 -21.80 3.89 -20.46
N ASN A 4 -22.52 2.78 -20.46
CA ASN A 4 -23.07 2.18 -19.25
C ASN A 4 -21.97 1.58 -18.36
N GLU A 5 -20.98 0.98 -18.97
CA GLU A 5 -19.83 0.42 -18.27
C GLU A 5 -18.99 1.51 -17.58
N LYS A 6 -18.69 2.57 -18.33
CA LYS A 6 -17.99 3.75 -17.79
C LYS A 6 -18.77 4.42 -16.66
N GLN A 7 -20.10 4.51 -16.82
CA GLN A 7 -20.94 5.09 -15.78
C GLN A 7 -20.92 4.25 -14.51
N LEU A 8 -20.99 2.92 -14.65
CA LEU A 8 -20.88 2.02 -13.51
C LEU A 8 -19.53 2.17 -12.78
N GLU A 9 -18.43 2.20 -13.53
CA GLU A 9 -17.11 2.43 -12.95
C GLU A 9 -17.04 3.75 -12.20
N GLN A 10 -17.57 4.82 -12.78
CA GLN A 10 -17.60 6.15 -12.15
C GLN A 10 -18.45 6.16 -10.88
N ASP A 11 -19.58 5.48 -10.88
CA ASP A 11 -20.47 5.40 -9.72
C ASP A 11 -19.79 4.64 -8.57
N ILE A 12 -19.11 3.53 -8.86
CA ILE A 12 -18.36 2.75 -7.89
C ILE A 12 -17.20 3.58 -7.34
N GLU A 13 -16.41 4.19 -8.21
CA GLU A 13 -15.30 5.05 -7.79
C GLU A 13 -15.78 6.19 -6.90
N SER A 14 -16.84 6.89 -7.32
CA SER A 14 -17.39 8.03 -6.57
C SER A 14 -17.84 7.63 -5.16
N PHE A 15 -18.45 6.46 -5.02
CA PHE A 15 -18.80 5.95 -3.69
C PHE A 15 -17.58 5.62 -2.85
N LEU A 16 -16.60 4.92 -3.42
CA LEU A 16 -15.41 4.48 -2.68
C LEU A 16 -14.57 5.65 -2.19
N ILE A 17 -14.41 6.70 -3.01
CA ILE A 17 -13.63 7.88 -2.62
C ILE A 17 -14.40 8.89 -1.77
N SER A 18 -15.70 8.67 -1.57
CA SER A 18 -16.52 9.50 -0.67
C SER A 18 -16.14 9.28 0.79
N PRO A 19 -16.53 10.18 1.70
CA PRO A 19 -16.29 9.98 3.14
C PRO A 19 -16.84 8.66 3.68
N ALA A 20 -17.96 8.17 3.12
CA ALA A 20 -18.54 6.89 3.51
C ALA A 20 -17.68 5.68 3.06
N GLY A 21 -17.04 5.76 1.91
CA GLY A 21 -16.17 4.71 1.39
C GLY A 21 -14.77 4.72 2.01
N GLY A 22 -14.22 5.88 2.23
CA GLY A 22 -12.90 6.06 2.86
C GLY A 22 -11.70 5.67 2.01
N TRP A 23 -11.88 5.40 0.72
CA TRP A 23 -10.81 5.06 -0.21
C TRP A 23 -10.22 6.33 -0.83
N GLN A 24 -8.96 6.25 -1.26
CA GLN A 24 -8.29 7.33 -1.98
C GLN A 24 -8.24 7.01 -3.47
N LYS A 25 -8.50 8.00 -4.29
CA LYS A 25 -8.31 7.89 -5.74
C LYS A 25 -6.82 7.88 -6.05
N ALA A 26 -6.39 6.93 -6.87
CA ALA A 26 -5.00 6.83 -7.33
C ALA A 26 -4.95 6.42 -8.80
N THR A 27 -3.74 6.50 -9.37
CA THR A 27 -3.43 6.02 -10.70
C THR A 27 -2.43 4.89 -10.63
N ASP A 28 -2.22 4.18 -11.72
CA ASP A 28 -1.26 3.08 -11.77
C ASP A 28 0.22 3.54 -11.84
N ALA A 29 0.46 4.84 -11.88
CA ALA A 29 1.82 5.39 -12.04
C ALA A 29 2.77 4.94 -10.92
N GLY A 30 2.30 4.85 -9.69
CA GLY A 30 3.10 4.40 -8.54
C GLY A 30 3.46 2.91 -8.59
N TYR A 31 2.72 2.13 -9.38
CA TYR A 31 2.92 0.67 -9.50
C TYR A 31 3.84 0.28 -10.65
N ARG A 32 4.02 1.14 -11.65
CA ARG A 32 4.76 0.80 -12.87
C ARG A 32 6.22 0.42 -12.62
N ALA A 33 6.86 1.09 -11.69
CA ALA A 33 8.25 0.81 -11.32
C ALA A 33 8.42 -0.48 -10.51
N THR A 34 7.34 -0.98 -9.92
CA THR A 34 7.33 -2.13 -9.01
C THR A 34 6.23 -3.12 -9.38
N ALA A 35 5.99 -3.28 -10.69
CA ALA A 35 4.89 -4.06 -11.24
C ALA A 35 4.88 -5.53 -10.79
N GLU A 36 6.06 -6.10 -10.54
CA GLU A 36 6.19 -7.50 -10.11
C GLU A 36 5.50 -7.79 -8.77
N LEU A 37 5.50 -6.82 -7.86
CA LEU A 37 4.84 -6.95 -6.56
C LEU A 37 3.49 -6.25 -6.50
N ALA A 38 3.04 -5.61 -7.58
CA ALA A 38 1.84 -4.79 -7.60
C ALA A 38 1.84 -3.78 -6.43
N LEU A 39 2.97 -3.12 -6.21
CA LEU A 39 3.23 -2.27 -5.06
C LEU A 39 3.36 -0.80 -5.46
N ASP A 40 2.64 0.06 -4.77
CA ASP A 40 2.89 1.51 -4.79
C ASP A 40 3.89 1.85 -3.68
N LEU A 41 5.17 1.84 -4.04
CA LEU A 41 6.26 2.08 -3.08
C LEU A 41 6.16 3.45 -2.40
N GLY A 42 5.83 4.48 -3.15
CA GLY A 42 5.70 5.83 -2.60
C GLY A 42 4.64 5.92 -1.51
N THR A 43 3.50 5.27 -1.73
CA THR A 43 2.41 5.21 -0.75
C THR A 43 2.80 4.37 0.47
N LEU A 44 3.44 3.22 0.27
CA LEU A 44 3.91 2.38 1.38
C LEU A 44 4.94 3.12 2.25
N VAL A 45 5.91 3.77 1.64
CA VAL A 45 6.93 4.56 2.37
C VAL A 45 6.27 5.71 3.14
N ARG A 46 5.33 6.41 2.53
CA ARG A 46 4.58 7.48 3.19
C ARG A 46 3.81 6.95 4.41
N PHE A 47 3.15 5.81 4.27
CA PHE A 47 2.46 5.14 5.38
C PHE A 47 3.43 4.78 6.52
N VAL A 48 4.56 4.16 6.20
CA VAL A 48 5.56 3.77 7.20
C VAL A 48 6.14 4.99 7.91
N LYS A 49 6.48 6.04 7.19
CA LYS A 49 6.97 7.29 7.78
C LYS A 49 5.96 7.93 8.74
N ALA A 50 4.68 7.89 8.37
CA ALA A 50 3.60 8.47 9.18
C ALA A 50 3.29 7.65 10.43
N THR A 51 3.31 6.32 10.33
CA THR A 51 2.91 5.43 11.43
C THR A 51 4.08 4.93 12.29
N GLN A 52 5.30 4.93 11.73
CA GLN A 52 6.49 4.34 12.35
C GLN A 52 7.71 5.25 12.16
N PRO A 53 7.66 6.51 12.60
CA PRO A 53 8.73 7.48 12.34
C PRO A 53 10.06 7.11 13.01
N ILE A 54 10.02 6.49 14.18
CA ILE A 54 11.23 6.08 14.91
C ILE A 54 11.94 4.96 14.16
N GLN A 55 11.20 3.95 13.74
CA GLN A 55 11.73 2.82 12.97
C GLN A 55 12.30 3.30 11.64
N TRP A 56 11.62 4.21 10.95
CA TRP A 56 12.10 4.78 9.71
C TRP A 56 13.40 5.56 9.89
N GLN A 57 13.51 6.38 10.93
CA GLN A 57 14.73 7.13 11.22
C GLN A 57 15.92 6.19 11.50
N ARG A 58 15.68 5.12 12.24
CA ARG A 58 16.72 4.10 12.49
C ARG A 58 17.15 3.42 11.19
N PHE A 59 16.19 3.13 10.32
CA PHE A 59 16.46 2.54 9.02
C PHE A 59 17.27 3.48 8.12
N GLU A 60 16.93 4.75 8.05
CA GLU A 60 17.68 5.76 7.30
C GLU A 60 19.14 5.85 7.77
N LYS A 61 19.37 5.78 9.07
CA LYS A 61 20.74 5.79 9.65
C LYS A 61 21.54 4.55 9.26
N GLN A 62 20.89 3.41 9.11
CA GLN A 62 21.54 2.19 8.64
C GLN A 62 21.82 2.20 7.14
N CYS A 63 21.02 2.95 6.38
CA CYS A 63 21.18 3.10 4.95
C CYS A 63 22.01 4.34 4.66
N ASN A 64 23.21 4.21 4.16
CA ASN A 64 24.04 5.37 3.83
C ASN A 64 23.49 6.17 2.63
N SER A 65 22.68 5.53 1.78
CA SER A 65 22.07 6.13 0.60
C SER A 65 20.80 5.36 0.19
N ASP A 66 19.92 6.03 -0.53
CA ASP A 66 18.72 5.45 -1.15
C ASP A 66 17.85 4.58 -0.19
N PRO A 67 17.37 5.15 0.93
CA PRO A 67 16.62 4.38 1.91
C PRO A 67 15.33 3.77 1.32
N GLU A 68 14.67 4.43 0.40
CA GLU A 68 13.43 3.93 -0.22
C GLU A 68 13.68 2.69 -1.07
N VAL A 69 14.75 2.69 -1.87
CA VAL A 69 15.14 1.53 -2.68
C VAL A 69 15.52 0.35 -1.80
N LYS A 70 16.26 0.61 -0.73
CA LYS A 70 16.65 -0.43 0.23
C LYS A 70 15.48 -0.97 1.01
N PHE A 71 14.52 -0.13 1.35
CA PHE A 71 13.27 -0.55 1.97
C PHE A 71 12.45 -1.46 1.04
N TYR A 72 12.33 -1.11 -0.23
CA TYR A 72 11.68 -1.95 -1.22
C TYR A 72 12.32 -3.33 -1.31
N ARG A 73 13.64 -3.39 -1.36
CA ARG A 73 14.37 -4.68 -1.40
C ARG A 73 14.15 -5.51 -0.15
N ALA A 74 14.15 -4.87 1.03
CA ALA A 74 13.87 -5.56 2.28
C ALA A 74 12.44 -6.12 2.31
N PHE A 75 11.48 -5.36 1.82
CA PHE A 75 10.10 -5.80 1.66
C PHE A 75 9.99 -6.96 0.67
N GLU A 76 10.61 -6.84 -0.49
CA GLU A 76 10.63 -7.87 -1.52
C GLU A 76 11.21 -9.18 -0.98
N ASN A 77 12.33 -9.13 -0.29
CA ASN A 77 12.95 -10.30 0.34
C ASN A 77 12.04 -10.92 1.40
N ALA A 78 11.36 -10.12 2.19
CA ALA A 78 10.41 -10.61 3.19
C ALA A 78 9.22 -11.33 2.52
N VAL A 79 8.70 -10.79 1.43
CA VAL A 79 7.61 -11.41 0.67
C VAL A 79 8.07 -12.73 0.03
N GLU A 80 9.27 -12.78 -0.51
CA GLU A 80 9.83 -14.00 -1.08
C GLU A 80 10.04 -15.11 -0.03
N ASN A 81 10.49 -14.74 1.17
CA ASN A 81 10.78 -15.70 2.23
C ASN A 81 9.53 -16.17 2.97
N ASP A 82 8.63 -15.24 3.31
CA ASP A 82 7.51 -15.50 4.22
C ASP A 82 6.14 -15.48 3.53
N GLY A 83 6.07 -14.98 2.31
CA GLY A 83 4.83 -14.77 1.58
C GLY A 83 4.16 -13.44 1.92
N LEU A 84 3.40 -12.92 0.96
CA LEU A 84 2.75 -11.60 1.09
C LEU A 84 1.75 -11.56 2.26
N ILE A 85 0.94 -12.60 2.43
CA ILE A 85 -0.08 -12.64 3.49
C ILE A 85 0.57 -12.57 4.87
N SER A 86 1.67 -13.29 5.07
CA SER A 86 2.42 -13.25 6.34
C SER A 86 2.99 -11.86 6.61
N VAL A 87 3.55 -11.22 5.60
CA VAL A 87 4.09 -9.85 5.72
C VAL A 87 2.97 -8.85 6.04
N LEU A 88 1.80 -8.98 5.40
CA LEU A 88 0.66 -8.12 5.70
C LEU A 88 0.16 -8.30 7.14
N ARG A 89 0.14 -9.54 7.65
CA ARG A 89 -0.35 -9.83 9.00
C ARG A 89 0.63 -9.47 10.10
N HIS A 90 1.91 -9.74 9.89
CA HIS A 90 2.92 -9.69 10.95
C HIS A 90 3.98 -8.63 10.73
N GLY A 91 3.97 -7.97 9.56
CA GLY A 91 5.07 -7.10 9.16
C GLY A 91 6.32 -7.90 8.82
N PHE A 92 7.43 -7.22 8.82
CA PHE A 92 8.73 -7.85 8.57
C PHE A 92 9.83 -7.18 9.41
N LYS A 93 10.90 -7.92 9.59
CA LYS A 93 12.07 -7.45 10.33
C LYS A 93 13.27 -7.32 9.40
N HIS A 94 13.98 -6.20 9.48
CA HIS A 94 15.20 -5.97 8.74
C HIS A 94 16.27 -5.40 9.69
N ARG A 95 17.36 -6.15 9.87
CA ARG A 95 18.48 -5.76 10.75
C ARG A 95 18.04 -5.27 12.13
N GLY A 96 17.10 -5.99 12.74
CA GLY A 96 16.59 -5.66 14.06
C GLY A 96 15.50 -4.58 14.11
N ILE A 97 15.09 -4.03 12.98
CA ILE A 97 14.01 -3.06 12.90
C ILE A 97 12.75 -3.77 12.40
N GLU A 98 11.66 -3.67 13.15
CA GLU A 98 10.36 -4.22 12.77
C GLU A 98 9.52 -3.17 12.09
N PHE A 99 8.95 -3.54 10.93
CA PHE A 99 8.03 -2.70 10.17
C PHE A 99 6.67 -3.38 10.03
N ARG A 100 5.61 -2.58 10.14
CA ARG A 100 4.25 -2.96 9.79
C ARG A 100 3.87 -2.32 8.46
N VAL A 101 3.22 -3.08 7.60
CA VAL A 101 2.79 -2.58 6.28
C VAL A 101 1.30 -2.24 6.24
N CYS A 102 0.54 -2.75 7.20
CA CYS A 102 -0.84 -2.32 7.46
C CYS A 102 -1.23 -2.69 8.89
N TYR A 103 -2.33 -2.13 9.37
CA TYR A 103 -2.88 -2.43 10.69
C TYR A 103 -4.27 -3.01 10.54
N PHE A 104 -4.55 -4.12 11.23
CA PHE A 104 -5.88 -4.71 11.25
C PHE A 104 -6.78 -4.00 12.25
N LYS A 105 -8.10 -4.12 12.02
CA LYS A 105 -9.09 -3.55 12.93
C LYS A 105 -8.89 -4.09 14.35
N PRO A 106 -8.74 -3.22 15.37
CA PRO A 106 -8.57 -3.66 16.74
C PRO A 106 -9.87 -4.28 17.26
N GLU A 107 -9.73 -5.29 18.11
CA GLU A 107 -10.87 -5.96 18.75
C GLU A 107 -11.62 -5.03 19.71
N SER A 108 -10.91 -4.06 20.31
CA SER A 108 -11.47 -3.10 21.25
C SER A 108 -11.13 -1.67 20.83
N THR A 109 -12.12 -0.77 20.98
CA THR A 109 -11.93 0.67 20.78
C THR A 109 -11.29 1.37 21.98
N LEU A 110 -11.00 0.64 23.07
CA LEU A 110 -10.37 1.20 24.28
C LEU A 110 -8.88 1.50 24.08
N ASN A 111 -8.23 0.90 23.09
CA ASN A 111 -6.84 1.19 22.76
C ASN A 111 -6.79 2.28 21.68
N ASP A 112 -6.63 3.52 22.08
CA ASP A 112 -6.61 4.68 21.19
C ASP A 112 -5.46 4.61 20.16
N ALA A 113 -4.29 4.09 20.54
CA ALA A 113 -3.17 3.93 19.64
C ALA A 113 -3.47 2.93 18.52
N ALA A 114 -4.10 1.81 18.84
CA ALA A 114 -4.49 0.79 17.85
C ALA A 114 -5.57 1.33 16.89
N VAL A 115 -6.55 2.05 17.42
CA VAL A 115 -7.60 2.70 16.61
C VAL A 115 -6.99 3.72 15.66
N LYS A 116 -6.07 4.55 16.16
CA LYS A 116 -5.37 5.56 15.37
C LYS A 116 -4.56 4.89 14.24
N HIS A 117 -3.78 3.87 14.53
CA HIS A 117 -2.98 3.15 13.53
C HIS A 117 -3.87 2.53 12.44
N TYR A 118 -4.97 1.89 12.85
CA TYR A 118 -5.92 1.33 11.89
C TYR A 118 -6.51 2.41 10.97
N SER A 119 -6.83 3.58 11.49
CA SER A 119 -7.36 4.71 10.70
C SER A 119 -6.35 5.29 9.71
N GLN A 120 -5.07 5.04 9.91
CA GLN A 120 -3.98 5.53 9.04
C GLN A 120 -3.70 4.61 7.85
N ASN A 121 -4.32 3.43 7.77
CA ASN A 121 -4.24 2.59 6.59
C ASN A 121 -4.69 3.36 5.36
N ILE A 122 -3.99 3.13 4.25
CA ILE A 122 -4.30 3.76 2.97
C ILE A 122 -4.85 2.70 2.04
N CYS A 123 -6.10 2.88 1.60
CA CYS A 123 -6.75 2.02 0.61
C CYS A 123 -6.96 2.84 -0.66
N GLN A 124 -6.54 2.31 -1.80
CA GLN A 124 -6.58 3.01 -3.08
C GLN A 124 -7.54 2.36 -4.05
N CYS A 125 -8.30 3.20 -4.76
CA CYS A 125 -9.13 2.80 -5.89
C CYS A 125 -8.49 3.34 -7.17
N ILE A 126 -8.18 2.46 -8.10
CA ILE A 126 -7.48 2.77 -9.35
C ILE A 126 -8.30 2.25 -10.51
N ARG A 127 -8.64 3.14 -11.44
CA ARG A 127 -9.31 2.75 -12.68
C ARG A 127 -8.28 2.50 -13.77
N GLN A 128 -8.53 1.51 -14.64
CA GLN A 128 -7.68 1.16 -15.77
C GLN A 128 -6.23 0.90 -15.34
N TRP A 129 -6.05 -0.02 -14.38
CA TRP A 129 -4.74 -0.39 -13.88
C TRP A 129 -4.01 -1.29 -14.88
N HIS A 130 -2.86 -0.83 -15.37
CA HIS A 130 -2.02 -1.56 -16.31
C HIS A 130 -1.08 -2.51 -15.56
N TYR A 131 -1.31 -3.80 -15.71
CA TYR A 131 -0.60 -4.84 -14.97
C TYR A 131 0.66 -5.35 -15.69
N SER A 132 0.89 -4.92 -16.92
CA SER A 132 2.04 -5.35 -17.72
C SER A 132 2.81 -4.14 -18.26
N GLY A 133 4.15 -4.18 -18.14
CA GLY A 133 5.03 -3.20 -18.78
C GLY A 133 5.27 -3.48 -20.26
N GLN A 134 4.83 -4.64 -20.78
CA GLN A 134 5.08 -5.09 -22.14
C GLN A 134 3.94 -4.78 -23.13
N ASN A 135 2.75 -4.47 -22.63
CA ASN A 135 1.57 -4.15 -23.43
C ASN A 135 0.66 -3.17 -22.68
N ASN A 136 -0.42 -2.74 -23.34
CA ASN A 136 -1.40 -1.82 -22.77
C ASN A 136 -2.60 -2.53 -22.10
N ASN A 137 -2.49 -3.82 -21.79
CA ASN A 137 -3.56 -4.52 -21.11
C ASN A 137 -3.78 -3.96 -19.73
N SER A 138 -5.02 -3.78 -19.36
CA SER A 138 -5.41 -3.23 -18.05
C SER A 138 -6.59 -3.98 -17.48
N VAL A 139 -6.76 -3.89 -16.16
CA VAL A 139 -8.01 -4.23 -15.48
C VAL A 139 -8.83 -2.97 -15.29
N ASP A 140 -10.16 -3.09 -15.33
CA ASP A 140 -11.06 -1.94 -15.28
C ASP A 140 -10.95 -1.19 -13.96
N MET A 141 -10.82 -1.92 -12.86
CA MET A 141 -10.67 -1.34 -11.54
C MET A 141 -9.82 -2.24 -10.64
N MET A 142 -8.92 -1.64 -9.87
CA MET A 142 -8.12 -2.31 -8.85
C MET A 142 -8.34 -1.62 -7.51
N LEU A 143 -8.54 -2.42 -6.46
CA LEU A 143 -8.63 -1.98 -5.06
C LEU A 143 -7.39 -2.45 -4.32
N ALA A 144 -6.62 -1.51 -3.76
CA ALA A 144 -5.35 -1.79 -3.12
C ALA A 144 -5.14 -1.05 -1.80
#